data_24313baa0814416133f096bf48c00260
#
_entry.id   24313baa0814416133f096bf48c00260
#
_cell.length_a   1.000
_cell.length_b   1.000
_cell.length_c   1.000
_cell.angle_alpha   90.00
_cell.angle_beta   90.00
_cell.angle_gamma   90.00
#
_symmetry.space_group_name_H-M   'P 1'
#
loop_
_entity.id
_entity.type
_entity.pdbx_description
1 polymer ?
#
loop_
_entity_poly.entity_id
_entity_poly.type
_entity_poly.pdbx_seq_one_letter_code
_entity_poly.pdbx_strand_id
1 'polypeptide(L)'
;GGDDTRTVAAAVDQGRLPDASGSLRIQGDGEDGAILTVHGMPPAGGERVYQAWVERDGMVEPQPTFEVSGDGGGAVAVPEDLSGAEAILVTREARGGARAPSEQPLIRVPL
;
A
#
# COMPACT_ATOMS: atom_id res chain seq x y z
N GLY A 1 2.87 19.54 -19.33
CA GLY A 1 2.55 20.20 -18.14
C GLY A 1 2.85 19.37 -16.92
N GLY A 2 3.03 20.03 -15.81
CA GLY A 2 3.46 19.42 -14.58
C GLY A 2 2.40 18.64 -13.81
N ASP A 3 1.24 18.40 -14.41
CA ASP A 3 0.13 17.82 -13.68
C ASP A 3 -0.17 16.38 -14.09
N ASP A 4 0.82 15.70 -14.63
CA ASP A 4 0.65 14.32 -15.03
C ASP A 4 0.42 13.44 -13.79
N THR A 5 -0.72 12.77 -13.77
CA THR A 5 -1.07 11.83 -12.73
C THR A 5 -1.26 10.46 -13.35
N ARG A 6 -0.64 9.47 -12.75
CA ARG A 6 -0.73 8.09 -13.21
C ARG A 6 -1.43 7.26 -12.14
N THR A 7 -2.37 6.43 -12.56
CA THR A 7 -3.05 5.51 -11.64
C THR A 7 -2.67 4.08 -12.00
N VAL A 8 -2.24 3.33 -11.00
CA VAL A 8 -1.83 1.93 -11.17
C VAL A 8 -2.75 1.06 -10.35
N ALA A 9 -3.35 0.06 -10.99
CA ALA A 9 -4.21 -0.88 -10.28
C ALA A 9 -3.39 -1.79 -9.39
N ALA A 10 -3.91 -2.07 -8.20
CA ALA A 10 -3.27 -2.99 -7.26
C ALA A 10 -3.59 -4.43 -7.63
N ALA A 11 -2.61 -5.30 -7.48
CA ALA A 11 -2.82 -6.74 -7.52
C ALA A 11 -3.09 -7.21 -6.09
N VAL A 12 -4.25 -7.81 -5.88
CA VAL A 12 -4.72 -8.24 -4.56
C VAL A 12 -4.69 -9.75 -4.47
N ASP A 13 -4.25 -10.27 -3.33
CA ASP A 13 -4.36 -11.70 -3.03
C ASP A 13 -5.83 -12.03 -2.76
N GLN A 14 -6.54 -12.43 -3.80
CA GLN A 14 -7.98 -12.69 -3.74
C GLN A 14 -8.34 -13.87 -2.85
N GLY A 15 -7.39 -14.76 -2.59
CA GLY A 15 -7.62 -15.87 -1.67
C GLY A 15 -7.76 -15.41 -0.23
N ARG A 16 -7.04 -14.34 0.14
CA ARG A 16 -7.09 -13.78 1.50
C ARG A 16 -8.01 -12.58 1.60
N LEU A 17 -8.18 -11.83 0.50
CA LEU A 17 -8.99 -10.62 0.44
C LEU A 17 -9.92 -10.67 -0.77
N PRO A 18 -10.96 -11.51 -0.73
CA PRO A 18 -11.78 -11.78 -1.94
C PRO A 18 -12.54 -10.56 -2.48
N ASP A 19 -12.85 -9.60 -1.63
CA ASP A 19 -13.64 -8.43 -2.04
C ASP A 19 -12.81 -7.15 -2.15
N ALA A 20 -11.50 -7.24 -2.00
CA ALA A 20 -10.66 -6.07 -1.95
C ALA A 20 -10.20 -5.62 -3.33
N SER A 21 -10.03 -4.32 -3.46
CA SER A 21 -9.42 -3.70 -4.63
C SER A 21 -8.62 -2.48 -4.17
N GLY A 22 -7.78 -1.99 -5.05
CA GLY A 22 -7.01 -0.79 -4.73
C GLY A 22 -6.38 -0.18 -5.95
N SER A 23 -5.99 1.07 -5.81
CA SER A 23 -5.28 1.79 -6.84
C SER A 23 -4.28 2.76 -6.21
N LEU A 24 -3.18 2.95 -6.90
CA LEU A 24 -2.13 3.87 -6.48
C LEU A 24 -2.14 5.05 -7.43
N ARG A 25 -2.21 6.24 -6.87
CA ARG A 25 -2.13 7.47 -7.65
C ARG A 25 -0.74 8.08 -7.46
N ILE A 26 -0.02 8.20 -8.55
CA ILE A 26 1.33 8.75 -8.58
C ILE A 26 1.30 10.04 -9.35
N GLN A 27 1.84 11.10 -8.76
CA GLN A 27 1.90 12.40 -9.42
C GLN A 27 3.29 12.61 -10.01
N GLY A 28 3.35 13.03 -11.27
CA GLY A 28 4.60 13.26 -11.97
C GLY A 28 5.43 11.98 -12.07
N ASP A 29 6.70 12.09 -11.75
CA ASP A 29 7.66 10.97 -11.79
C ASP A 29 7.66 10.13 -10.52
N GLY A 30 6.80 10.46 -9.55
CA GLY A 30 6.76 9.78 -8.27
C GLY A 30 7.71 10.36 -7.23
N GLU A 31 8.36 11.48 -7.54
CA GLU A 31 9.30 12.13 -6.61
C GLU A 31 8.63 12.56 -5.31
N ASP A 32 7.36 12.94 -5.40
CA ASP A 32 6.59 13.41 -4.25
C ASP A 32 5.77 12.29 -3.59
N GLY A 33 6.04 11.05 -3.98
CA GLY A 33 5.34 9.91 -3.43
C GLY A 33 4.04 9.61 -4.14
N ALA A 34 3.14 8.91 -3.44
CA ALA A 34 1.89 8.46 -4.01
C ALA A 34 0.84 8.28 -2.92
N ILE A 35 -0.40 8.08 -3.34
CA ILE A 35 -1.50 7.76 -2.43
C ILE A 35 -2.12 6.45 -2.88
N LEU A 36 -2.17 5.49 -1.96
CA LEU A 36 -2.84 4.22 -2.18
C LEU A 36 -4.25 4.32 -1.59
N THR A 37 -5.25 4.01 -2.39
CA THR A 37 -6.64 3.92 -1.96
C THR A 37 -7.10 2.48 -2.07
N VAL A 38 -7.76 1.98 -1.05
CA VAL A 38 -8.26 0.60 -1.01
C VAL A 38 -9.77 0.59 -0.75
N HIS A 39 -10.41 -0.46 -1.21
CA HIS A 39 -11.85 -0.68 -1.05
C HIS A 39 -12.09 -2.15 -0.71
N GLY A 40 -13.17 -2.45 0.00
CA GLY A 40 -13.54 -3.83 0.29
C GLY A 40 -12.60 -4.57 1.20
N MET A 41 -11.79 -3.85 1.96
CA MET A 41 -10.86 -4.46 2.89
C MET A 41 -11.55 -4.78 4.22
N PRO A 42 -11.35 -5.98 4.76
CA PRO A 42 -11.82 -6.26 6.11
C PRO A 42 -10.95 -5.50 7.13
N PRO A 43 -11.45 -5.30 8.35
CA PRO A 43 -10.58 -4.78 9.41
C PRO A 43 -9.37 -5.70 9.57
N ALA A 44 -8.21 -5.13 9.90
CA ALA A 44 -7.01 -5.93 10.12
C ALA A 44 -7.18 -6.92 11.28
N GLY A 45 -8.05 -6.58 12.23
CA GLY A 45 -8.46 -7.45 13.33
C GLY A 45 -7.56 -7.32 14.56
N GLY A 46 -8.17 -7.45 15.73
CA GLY A 46 -7.45 -7.43 17.01
C GLY A 46 -6.56 -6.20 17.17
N GLU A 47 -5.33 -6.44 17.54
CA GLU A 47 -4.32 -5.42 17.76
C GLU A 47 -3.48 -5.16 16.52
N ARG A 48 -4.09 -5.28 15.34
CA ARG A 48 -3.37 -5.16 14.07
C ARG A 48 -3.83 -3.97 13.25
N VAL A 49 -2.95 -3.53 12.36
CA VAL A 49 -3.21 -2.49 11.37
C VAL A 49 -2.64 -2.97 10.04
N TYR A 50 -3.02 -2.30 8.96
CA TYR A 50 -2.35 -2.50 7.67
C TYR A 50 -1.11 -1.60 7.63
N GLN A 51 -0.11 -2.03 6.88
CA GLN A 51 1.11 -1.25 6.70
C GLN A 51 1.52 -1.28 5.24
N ALA A 52 1.89 -0.11 4.73
CA ALA A 52 2.44 0.01 3.39
C ALA A 52 3.96 -0.16 3.44
N TRP A 53 4.54 -0.58 2.31
CA TRP A 53 5.97 -0.80 2.15
C TRP A 53 6.40 -0.38 0.76
N VAL A 54 7.64 0.04 0.61
CA VAL A 54 8.26 0.28 -0.70
C VAL A 54 9.30 -0.81 -0.95
N GLU A 55 9.17 -1.49 -2.08
CA GLU A 55 10.16 -2.47 -2.50
C GLU A 55 11.12 -1.80 -3.48
N ARG A 56 12.41 -1.87 -3.16
CA ARG A 56 13.47 -1.23 -3.93
C ARG A 56 14.75 -2.05 -3.80
N ASP A 57 15.33 -2.45 -4.95
CA ASP A 57 16.59 -3.21 -4.99
C ASP A 57 16.56 -4.47 -4.11
N GLY A 58 15.42 -5.17 -4.12
CA GLY A 58 15.27 -6.39 -3.33
C GLY A 58 15.05 -6.15 -1.85
N MET A 59 15.01 -4.90 -1.41
CA MET A 59 14.75 -4.54 -0.01
C MET A 59 13.35 -3.98 0.14
N VAL A 60 12.78 -4.15 1.32
CA VAL A 60 11.44 -3.69 1.64
C VAL A 60 11.53 -2.67 2.75
N GLU A 61 11.12 -1.44 2.46
CA GLU A 61 11.23 -0.31 3.38
C GLU A 61 9.88 -0.01 4.02
N PRO A 62 9.82 0.16 5.35
CA PRO A 62 8.54 0.45 6.02
C PRO A 62 8.00 1.83 5.62
N GLN A 63 6.68 1.88 5.45
CA GLN A 63 5.92 3.09 5.18
C GLN A 63 4.80 3.20 6.22
N PRO A 64 3.98 4.24 6.19
CA PRO A 64 2.95 4.43 7.22
C PRO A 64 1.98 3.27 7.34
N THR A 65 1.46 3.10 8.53
CA THR A 65 0.36 2.19 8.82
C THR A 65 -0.96 2.89 8.55
N PHE A 66 -2.02 2.10 8.36
CA PHE A 66 -3.35 2.65 8.16
C PHE A 66 -4.42 1.66 8.58
N GLU A 67 -5.60 2.18 8.82
CA GLU A 67 -6.77 1.37 9.13
C GLU A 67 -7.84 1.65 8.07
N VAL A 68 -8.80 0.74 7.96
CA VAL A 68 -9.92 0.91 7.04
C VAL A 68 -11.18 1.21 7.83
N SER A 69 -12.11 1.92 7.19
CA SER A 69 -13.40 2.24 7.78
C SER A 69 -14.31 1.01 7.75
N GLY A 70 -15.48 1.12 8.39
CA GLY A 70 -16.43 0.02 8.46
C GLY A 70 -16.91 -0.48 7.11
N ASP A 71 -16.85 0.38 6.07
CA ASP A 71 -17.26 0.00 4.71
C ASP A 71 -16.08 -0.59 3.92
N GLY A 72 -14.91 -0.75 4.53
CA GLY A 72 -13.74 -1.34 3.87
C GLY A 72 -12.87 -0.38 3.11
N GLY A 73 -13.18 0.91 3.14
CA GLY A 73 -12.40 1.93 2.45
C GLY A 73 -11.27 2.47 3.30
N GLY A 74 -10.16 2.80 2.66
CA GLY A 74 -9.04 3.43 3.35
C GLY A 74 -8.06 4.04 2.36
N ALA A 75 -7.18 4.87 2.88
CA ALA A 75 -6.13 5.47 2.07
C ALA A 75 -4.87 5.65 2.90
N VAL A 76 -3.73 5.55 2.25
CA VAL A 76 -2.45 5.80 2.89
C VAL A 76 -1.55 6.56 1.93
N ALA A 77 -0.91 7.60 2.46
CA ALA A 77 0.11 8.30 1.71
C ALA A 77 1.44 7.59 1.87
N VAL A 78 2.17 7.46 0.76
CA VAL A 78 3.54 6.96 0.76
C VAL A 78 4.40 8.17 0.41
N PRO A 79 4.90 8.91 1.43
CA PRO A 79 5.53 10.20 1.22
C PRO A 79 7.02 10.09 0.90
N GLU A 80 7.36 9.20 0.00
CA GLU A 80 8.74 8.91 -0.35
C GLU A 80 8.90 9.04 -1.85
N ASP A 81 10.10 9.44 -2.28
CA ASP A 81 10.45 9.45 -3.69
C ASP A 81 10.43 8.00 -4.19
N LEU A 82 9.55 7.73 -5.14
CA LEU A 82 9.36 6.38 -5.70
C LEU A 82 10.20 6.12 -6.94
N SER A 83 11.11 7.04 -7.29
CA SER A 83 12.03 6.82 -8.41
C SER A 83 12.85 5.56 -8.16
N GLY A 84 12.85 4.65 -9.12
CA GLY A 84 13.58 3.38 -8.99
C GLY A 84 12.91 2.33 -8.11
N ALA A 85 11.76 2.65 -7.51
CA ALA A 85 11.03 1.68 -6.73
C ALA A 85 10.35 0.65 -7.64
N GLU A 86 10.27 -0.59 -7.18
CA GLU A 86 9.70 -1.69 -7.95
C GLU A 86 8.21 -1.88 -7.67
N ALA A 87 7.80 -1.66 -6.44
CA ALA A 87 6.41 -1.88 -6.03
C ALA A 87 6.10 -1.23 -4.69
N ILE A 88 4.80 -1.02 -4.48
CA ILE A 88 4.26 -0.74 -3.15
C ILE A 88 3.59 -2.04 -2.68
N LEU A 89 3.79 -2.39 -1.42
CA LEU A 89 3.21 -3.61 -0.82
C LEU A 89 2.36 -3.23 0.37
N VAL A 90 1.40 -4.10 0.72
CA VAL A 90 0.61 -3.96 1.94
C VAL A 90 0.56 -5.29 2.67
N THR A 91 0.79 -5.24 3.97
CA THR A 91 0.67 -6.40 4.88
C THR A 91 -0.14 -5.99 6.11
N ARG A 92 -0.53 -6.99 6.92
CA ARG A 92 -1.07 -6.74 8.26
C ARG A 92 0.06 -6.87 9.26
N GLU A 93 0.17 -5.91 10.14
CA GLU A 93 1.23 -5.89 11.15
C GLU A 93 0.65 -5.56 12.52
N ALA A 94 1.43 -5.76 13.56
CA ALA A 94 1.04 -5.34 14.90
C ALA A 94 0.86 -3.82 14.93
N ARG A 95 -0.04 -3.35 15.79
CA ARG A 95 -0.27 -1.92 15.98
C ARG A 95 1.05 -1.23 16.36
N GLY A 96 1.33 -0.13 15.70
CA GLY A 96 2.62 0.55 15.83
C GLY A 96 3.55 0.27 14.66
N GLY A 97 3.22 -0.72 13.84
CA GLY A 97 4.00 -1.06 12.66
C GLY A 97 5.17 -2.00 12.93
N ALA A 98 5.82 -2.42 11.86
CA ALA A 98 6.95 -3.33 11.91
C ALA A 98 8.09 -2.80 11.05
N ARG A 99 9.29 -3.32 11.26
CA ARG A 99 10.47 -2.96 10.47
C ARG A 99 10.63 -3.86 9.26
N ALA A 100 10.01 -5.03 9.30
CA ALA A 100 10.03 -5.98 8.20
C ALA A 100 8.66 -6.66 8.15
N PRO A 101 8.18 -7.03 6.94
CA PRO A 101 6.88 -7.68 6.80
C PRO A 101 6.84 -9.00 7.55
N SER A 102 5.74 -9.26 8.27
CA SER A 102 5.57 -10.51 9.02
C SER A 102 4.82 -11.57 8.20
N GLU A 103 4.37 -11.24 7.00
CA GLU A 103 3.61 -12.14 6.14
C GLU A 103 3.86 -11.82 4.68
N GLN A 104 3.39 -12.66 3.78
CA GLN A 104 3.40 -12.39 2.36
C GLN A 104 2.46 -11.21 2.07
N PRO A 105 2.80 -10.34 1.13
CA PRO A 105 1.96 -9.19 0.82
C PRO A 105 0.54 -9.58 0.45
N LEU A 106 -0.41 -8.83 1.02
CA LEU A 106 -1.83 -8.95 0.66
C LEU A 106 -2.11 -8.20 -0.63
N ILE A 107 -1.38 -7.13 -0.86
CA ILE A 107 -1.52 -6.25 -2.01
C ILE A 107 -0.13 -5.94 -2.55
N ARG A 108 -0.01 -5.93 -3.87
CA ARG A 108 1.20 -5.48 -4.55
C ARG A 108 0.80 -4.55 -5.68
N VAL A 109 1.39 -3.37 -5.71
CA VAL A 109 1.20 -2.41 -6.79
C VAL A 109 2.51 -2.30 -7.55
N PRO A 110 2.63 -2.90 -8.73
CA PRO A 110 3.88 -2.79 -9.51
C PRO A 110 4.05 -1.38 -10.04
N LEU A 111 5.26 -0.88 -10.02
CA LEU A 111 5.56 0.48 -10.46
C LEU A 111 6.29 0.51 -11.80
#